data_41ef9af3c1e2d570eda0b206f53fd679
#
_entry.id   41ef9af3c1e2d570eda0b206f53fd679
#
_cell.length_a   1.000
_cell.length_b   1.000
_cell.length_c   1.000
_cell.angle_alpha   90.00
_cell.angle_beta   90.00
_cell.angle_gamma   90.00
#
_symmetry.space_group_name_H-M   'P 1'
#
loop_
_entity.id
_entity.type
_entity.pdbx_description
1 polymer ?
#
loop_
_entity_poly.entity_id
_entity_poly.type
_entity_poly.pdbx_seq_one_letter_code
_entity_poly.pdbx_strand_id
1 'polypeptide(L)'
;IEEFLREFNGEGIQHIALICDDLVACWDKLKANSVPFMTAPPETYYAMLHERLPGHGQPVDELKTRGILLDGTTEGGEPRLLLQIFAQAQVGPVFFEFIQRKGDYKDGFGEGNFKALFESMERDQVERGVLKVEEKV
;
A
#
# COMPACT_ATOMS: atom_id res chain seq x y z
N ILE A 1 -12.89 8.37 -2.47
CA ILE A 1 -13.06 8.97 -3.83
C ILE A 1 -13.63 10.37 -3.73
N GLU A 2 -14.70 10.59 -2.98
CA GLU A 2 -15.35 11.93 -2.86
C GLU A 2 -14.39 12.99 -2.33
N GLU A 3 -13.57 12.69 -1.33
CA GLU A 3 -12.55 13.61 -0.83
C GLU A 3 -11.59 14.03 -1.93
N PHE A 4 -11.08 13.05 -2.71
CA PHE A 4 -10.18 13.34 -3.83
C PHE A 4 -10.82 14.27 -4.86
N LEU A 5 -12.02 13.94 -5.31
CA LEU A 5 -12.74 14.75 -6.30
C LEU A 5 -12.98 16.19 -5.84
N ARG A 6 -13.27 16.37 -4.57
CA ARG A 6 -13.48 17.69 -3.96
C ARG A 6 -12.16 18.47 -3.85
N GLU A 7 -11.10 17.86 -3.31
CA GLU A 7 -9.81 18.52 -3.06
C GLU A 7 -9.05 18.78 -4.35
N PHE A 8 -9.15 17.86 -5.34
CA PHE A 8 -8.54 18.01 -6.67
C PHE A 8 -9.36 18.89 -7.61
N ASN A 9 -10.62 19.17 -7.27
CA ASN A 9 -11.59 19.88 -8.07
C ASN A 9 -11.94 19.16 -9.38
N GLY A 10 -12.18 17.88 -9.31
CA GLY A 10 -12.56 17.01 -10.42
C GLY A 10 -11.73 15.74 -10.50
N GLU A 11 -11.74 15.11 -11.65
CA GLU A 11 -10.97 13.92 -11.95
C GLU A 11 -9.50 14.24 -12.26
N GLY A 12 -8.60 13.33 -11.93
CA GLY A 12 -7.19 13.48 -12.23
C GLY A 12 -6.34 12.34 -11.68
N ILE A 13 -5.03 12.54 -11.69
CA ILE A 13 -4.06 11.58 -11.16
C ILE A 13 -4.18 11.55 -9.63
N GLN A 14 -4.46 10.36 -9.08
CA GLN A 14 -4.54 10.13 -7.65
C GLN A 14 -3.17 9.92 -7.02
N HIS A 15 -2.31 9.14 -7.67
CA HIS A 15 -0.98 8.83 -7.15
C HIS A 15 0.04 8.63 -8.28
N ILE A 16 1.30 8.70 -7.90
CA ILE A 16 2.45 8.43 -8.76
C ILE A 16 3.25 7.31 -8.13
N ALA A 17 3.46 6.21 -8.86
CA ALA A 17 4.24 5.09 -8.42
C ALA A 17 5.72 5.25 -8.79
N LEU A 18 6.60 5.12 -7.81
CA LEU A 18 8.06 5.17 -7.97
C LEU A 18 8.65 3.78 -7.72
N ILE A 19 9.49 3.31 -8.63
CA ILE A 19 10.12 1.99 -8.54
C ILE A 19 11.39 2.09 -7.70
N CYS A 20 11.55 1.14 -6.78
CA CYS A 20 12.75 0.94 -5.97
C CYS A 20 13.36 -0.44 -6.27
N ASP A 21 14.67 -0.56 -6.18
CA ASP A 21 15.37 -1.84 -6.29
C ASP A 21 15.22 -2.69 -5.02
N ASP A 22 15.14 -2.04 -3.85
CA ASP A 22 14.91 -2.65 -2.55
C ASP A 22 13.95 -1.77 -1.73
N LEU A 23 12.70 -2.20 -1.62
CA LEU A 23 11.67 -1.40 -0.97
C LEU A 23 11.86 -1.32 0.55
N VAL A 24 12.38 -2.38 1.19
CA VAL A 24 12.67 -2.36 2.63
C VAL A 24 13.72 -1.29 2.95
N ALA A 25 14.84 -1.30 2.22
CA ALA A 25 15.89 -0.29 2.38
C ALA A 25 15.40 1.12 2.00
N CYS A 26 14.59 1.24 0.96
CA CYS A 26 13.98 2.50 0.54
C CYS A 26 13.06 3.06 1.64
N TRP A 27 12.20 2.22 2.21
CA TRP A 27 11.31 2.60 3.31
C TRP A 27 12.09 3.11 4.53
N ASP A 28 13.16 2.43 4.91
CA ASP A 28 14.00 2.84 6.04
C ASP A 28 14.60 4.23 5.83
N LYS A 29 15.05 4.54 4.61
CA LYS A 29 15.56 5.88 4.25
C LYS A 29 14.47 6.94 4.25
N LEU A 30 13.31 6.63 3.69
CA LEU A 30 12.15 7.54 3.67
C LEU A 30 11.69 7.85 5.10
N LYS A 31 11.60 6.82 5.95
CA LYS A 31 11.22 6.98 7.35
C LYS A 31 12.24 7.82 8.13
N ALA A 32 13.53 7.61 7.91
CA ALA A 32 14.60 8.42 8.51
C ALA A 32 14.55 9.90 8.08
N ASN A 33 13.99 10.18 6.90
CA ASN A 33 13.74 11.53 6.40
C ASN A 33 12.33 12.05 6.71
N SER A 34 11.65 11.44 7.66
CA SER A 34 10.32 11.88 8.16
C SER A 34 9.20 11.84 7.12
N VAL A 35 9.29 11.00 6.10
CA VAL A 35 8.19 10.78 5.16
C VAL A 35 7.05 10.05 5.88
N PRO A 36 5.85 10.62 5.94
CA PRO A 36 4.71 9.95 6.55
C PRO A 36 4.08 8.94 5.60
N PHE A 37 3.76 7.76 6.11
CA PHE A 37 3.04 6.73 5.36
C PHE A 37 1.58 6.63 5.79
N MET A 38 0.71 6.14 4.89
CA MET A 38 -0.66 5.82 5.22
C MET A 38 -0.72 4.73 6.29
N THR A 39 -1.85 4.65 7.01
CA THR A 39 -2.08 3.65 8.04
C THR A 39 -1.81 2.25 7.51
N ALA A 40 -0.98 1.49 8.22
CA ALA A 40 -0.65 0.12 7.84
C ALA A 40 -1.88 -0.79 7.87
N PRO A 41 -1.94 -1.83 7.02
CA PRO A 41 -3.01 -2.81 7.07
C PRO A 41 -3.02 -3.55 8.41
N PRO A 42 -4.17 -4.13 8.81
CA PRO A 42 -4.27 -4.87 10.06
C PRO A 42 -3.42 -6.15 10.05
N GLU A 43 -3.15 -6.68 11.22
CA GLU A 43 -2.36 -7.91 11.39
C GLU A 43 -2.90 -9.10 10.59
N THR A 44 -4.22 -9.19 10.47
CA THR A 44 -4.91 -10.21 9.67
C THR A 44 -4.50 -10.21 8.20
N TYR A 45 -4.14 -9.05 7.64
CA TYR A 45 -3.62 -8.97 6.28
C TYR A 45 -2.35 -9.82 6.13
N TYR A 46 -1.41 -9.68 7.07
CA TYR A 46 -0.14 -10.41 7.03
C TYR A 46 -0.30 -11.89 7.39
N ALA A 47 -1.20 -12.21 8.29
CA ALA A 47 -1.52 -13.60 8.64
C ALA A 47 -2.03 -14.41 7.45
N MET A 48 -2.75 -13.76 6.53
CA MET A 48 -3.31 -14.40 5.33
C MET A 48 -2.35 -14.47 4.13
N LEU A 49 -1.15 -13.89 4.21
CA LEU A 49 -0.23 -13.86 3.07
C LEU A 49 0.19 -15.26 2.60
N HIS A 50 0.45 -16.17 3.53
CA HIS A 50 0.84 -17.55 3.19
C HIS A 50 -0.28 -18.35 2.50
N GLU A 51 -1.53 -18.04 2.82
CA GLU A 51 -2.69 -18.63 2.16
C GLU A 51 -2.94 -18.03 0.79
N ARG A 52 -2.85 -16.70 0.69
CA ARG A 52 -3.09 -15.95 -0.54
C ARG A 52 -1.98 -16.14 -1.58
N LEU A 53 -0.74 -16.21 -1.14
CA LEU A 53 0.47 -16.36 -1.96
C LEU A 53 1.36 -17.50 -1.41
N PRO A 54 0.95 -18.77 -1.56
CA PRO A 54 1.72 -19.90 -1.03
C PRO A 54 3.13 -19.91 -1.61
N GLY A 55 4.16 -20.07 -0.75
CA GLY A 55 5.55 -20.16 -1.19
C GLY A 55 6.16 -18.83 -1.68
N HIS A 56 5.59 -17.68 -1.32
CA HIS A 56 6.10 -16.37 -1.75
C HIS A 56 7.53 -16.04 -1.27
N GLY A 57 8.01 -16.67 -0.19
CA GLY A 57 9.40 -16.56 0.27
C GLY A 57 9.79 -15.19 0.84
N GLN A 58 8.85 -14.28 1.08
CA GLN A 58 9.15 -12.94 1.60
C GLN A 58 9.13 -12.91 3.13
N PRO A 59 9.97 -12.09 3.77
CA PRO A 59 10.05 -11.97 5.22
C PRO A 59 8.85 -11.19 5.78
N VAL A 60 7.78 -11.89 6.12
CA VAL A 60 6.49 -11.30 6.54
C VAL A 60 6.64 -10.34 7.72
N ASP A 61 7.48 -10.68 8.70
CA ASP A 61 7.69 -9.81 9.88
C ASP A 61 8.34 -8.47 9.50
N GLU A 62 9.27 -8.46 8.54
CA GLU A 62 9.87 -7.23 8.05
C GLU A 62 8.87 -6.37 7.27
N LEU A 63 8.01 -7.00 6.47
CA LEU A 63 6.95 -6.30 5.74
C LEU A 63 5.93 -5.70 6.73
N LYS A 64 5.49 -6.49 7.69
CA LYS A 64 4.52 -6.09 8.73
C LYS A 64 5.03 -4.91 9.56
N THR A 65 6.27 -4.94 10.01
CA THR A 65 6.89 -3.87 10.80
C THR A 65 6.85 -2.53 10.08
N ARG A 66 6.92 -2.55 8.74
CA ARG A 66 6.94 -1.35 7.90
C ARG A 66 5.59 -1.03 7.26
N GLY A 67 4.61 -1.91 7.38
CA GLY A 67 3.33 -1.75 6.70
C GLY A 67 3.39 -1.96 5.18
N ILE A 68 4.42 -2.66 4.69
CA ILE A 68 4.58 -2.96 3.27
C ILE A 68 3.59 -4.05 2.85
N LEU A 69 2.90 -3.80 1.73
CA LEU A 69 1.93 -4.72 1.14
C LEU A 69 2.60 -5.64 0.12
N LEU A 70 2.03 -6.82 -0.06
CA LEU A 70 2.50 -7.82 -1.00
C LEU A 70 1.36 -8.31 -1.89
N ASP A 71 1.57 -8.26 -3.19
CA ASP A 71 0.68 -8.83 -4.20
C ASP A 71 1.48 -9.62 -5.24
N GLY A 72 0.79 -10.28 -6.15
CA GLY A 72 1.39 -11.05 -7.23
C GLY A 72 0.81 -12.45 -7.35
N THR A 73 1.64 -13.37 -7.84
CA THR A 73 1.26 -14.78 -7.98
C THR A 73 2.46 -15.69 -7.70
N THR A 74 2.16 -16.84 -7.15
CA THR A 74 3.13 -17.95 -6.95
C THR A 74 2.81 -19.17 -7.84
N GLU A 75 1.86 -19.02 -8.75
CA GLU A 75 1.51 -20.05 -9.72
C GLU A 75 2.71 -20.33 -10.65
N GLY A 76 2.92 -21.61 -10.99
CA GLY A 76 4.02 -22.05 -11.84
C GLY A 76 5.36 -22.22 -11.15
N GLY A 77 5.42 -22.09 -9.81
CA GLY A 77 6.58 -22.41 -8.99
C GLY A 77 7.61 -21.28 -8.85
N GLU A 78 7.55 -20.23 -9.68
CA GLU A 78 8.40 -19.03 -9.54
C GLU A 78 7.56 -17.84 -9.11
N PRO A 79 7.79 -17.30 -7.89
CA PRO A 79 7.03 -16.14 -7.42
C PRO A 79 7.26 -14.91 -8.31
N ARG A 80 6.17 -14.29 -8.72
CA ARG A 80 6.15 -12.99 -9.41
C ARG A 80 5.42 -12.01 -8.50
N LEU A 81 6.16 -11.14 -7.85
CA LEU A 81 5.67 -10.37 -6.71
C LEU A 81 5.80 -8.88 -6.91
N LEU A 82 4.90 -8.16 -6.28
CA LEU A 82 4.91 -6.70 -6.16
C LEU A 82 4.84 -6.33 -4.67
N LEU A 83 5.86 -5.62 -4.20
CA LEU A 83 5.84 -4.97 -2.90
C LEU A 83 5.40 -3.52 -3.08
N GLN A 84 4.54 -3.01 -2.20
CA GLN A 84 3.96 -1.67 -2.28
C GLN A 84 3.90 -1.00 -0.91
N ILE A 85 4.09 0.32 -0.89
CA ILE A 85 3.78 1.17 0.25
C ILE A 85 3.27 2.52 -0.24
N PHE A 86 2.32 3.12 0.47
CA PHE A 86 1.69 4.38 0.12
C PHE A 86 2.08 5.45 1.14
N ALA A 87 2.66 6.55 0.65
CA ALA A 87 2.88 7.73 1.48
C ALA A 87 1.58 8.53 1.64
N GLN A 88 1.47 9.30 2.72
CA GLN A 88 0.37 10.24 2.86
C GLN A 88 0.41 11.31 1.77
N ALA A 89 -0.74 11.88 1.43
CA ALA A 89 -0.83 12.94 0.44
C ALA A 89 0.05 14.15 0.82
N GLN A 90 0.86 14.61 -0.14
CA GLN A 90 1.81 15.72 0.06
C GLN A 90 1.52 16.89 -0.87
N VAL A 91 0.85 16.66 -1.98
CA VAL A 91 0.50 17.67 -2.99
C VAL A 91 -1.01 17.64 -3.20
N GLY A 92 -1.73 18.42 -2.38
CA GLY A 92 -3.19 18.32 -2.35
C GLY A 92 -3.60 16.88 -2.00
N PRO A 93 -4.57 16.27 -2.71
CA PRO A 93 -4.98 14.88 -2.47
C PRO A 93 -4.10 13.85 -3.18
N VAL A 94 -3.07 14.27 -3.92
CA VAL A 94 -2.16 13.38 -4.65
C VAL A 94 -1.11 12.79 -3.72
N PHE A 95 -0.88 11.49 -3.82
CA PHE A 95 0.13 10.81 -3.01
C PHE A 95 1.12 10.02 -3.85
N PHE A 96 2.24 9.63 -3.24
CA PHE A 96 3.24 8.78 -3.85
C PHE A 96 3.10 7.34 -3.36
N GLU A 97 3.29 6.41 -4.28
CA GLU A 97 3.44 4.99 -4.03
C GLU A 97 4.90 4.60 -4.30
N PHE A 98 5.46 3.72 -3.50
CA PHE A 98 6.77 3.14 -3.74
C PHE A 98 6.59 1.64 -3.95
N ILE A 99 7.18 1.12 -5.03
CA ILE A 99 7.02 -0.28 -5.43
C ILE A 99 8.36 -0.96 -5.68
N GLN A 100 8.40 -2.26 -5.43
CA GLN A 100 9.45 -3.15 -5.89
C GLN A 100 8.82 -4.35 -6.59
N ARG A 101 9.29 -4.63 -7.80
CA ARG A 101 8.88 -5.81 -8.55
C ARG A 101 9.92 -6.92 -8.37
N LYS A 102 9.48 -8.14 -8.08
CA LYS A 102 10.32 -9.34 -7.95
C LYS A 102 9.87 -10.43 -8.91
N GLY A 103 10.83 -11.15 -9.48
CA GLY A 103 10.56 -12.07 -10.56
C GLY A 103 10.12 -11.35 -11.84
N ASP A 104 9.46 -12.07 -12.72
CA ASP A 104 8.97 -11.50 -13.99
C ASP A 104 7.56 -10.87 -13.86
N TYR A 105 7.37 -10.06 -12.82
CA TYR A 105 6.13 -9.33 -12.58
C TYR A 105 6.12 -8.03 -13.39
N LYS A 106 5.56 -8.09 -14.62
CA LYS A 106 5.61 -6.94 -15.55
C LYS A 106 4.30 -6.17 -15.65
N ASP A 107 3.17 -6.83 -15.48
CA ASP A 107 1.87 -6.31 -15.92
C ASP A 107 0.86 -6.03 -14.81
N GLY A 108 1.19 -6.26 -13.55
CA GLY A 108 0.30 -6.01 -12.42
C GLY A 108 0.58 -4.69 -11.73
N PHE A 109 -0.44 -4.10 -11.11
CA PHE A 109 -0.39 -2.86 -10.33
C PHE A 109 -0.82 -3.07 -8.87
N GLY A 110 -0.82 -4.31 -8.38
CA GLY A 110 -1.21 -4.61 -7.02
C GLY A 110 -2.72 -4.59 -6.78
N GLU A 111 -3.48 -5.04 -7.74
CA GLU A 111 -4.95 -5.06 -7.68
C GLU A 111 -5.46 -5.86 -6.46
N GLY A 112 -4.74 -6.90 -6.06
CA GLY A 112 -5.02 -7.66 -4.83
C GLY A 112 -4.90 -6.85 -3.54
N ASN A 113 -4.25 -5.68 -3.59
CA ASN A 113 -4.09 -4.77 -2.46
C ASN A 113 -5.05 -3.57 -2.49
N PHE A 114 -5.91 -3.43 -3.50
CA PHE A 114 -6.81 -2.28 -3.61
C PHE A 114 -7.71 -2.13 -2.39
N LYS A 115 -8.25 -3.23 -1.88
CA LYS A 115 -9.04 -3.19 -0.66
C LYS A 115 -8.24 -2.64 0.52
N ALA A 116 -7.01 -3.10 0.72
CA ALA A 116 -6.13 -2.63 1.79
C ALA A 116 -5.80 -1.13 1.64
N LEU A 117 -5.56 -0.66 0.40
CA LEU A 117 -5.35 0.76 0.12
C LEU A 117 -6.57 1.60 0.52
N PHE A 118 -7.76 1.22 0.06
CA PHE A 118 -8.97 2.00 0.37
C PHE A 118 -9.32 1.97 1.86
N GLU A 119 -9.12 0.86 2.55
CA GLU A 119 -9.28 0.78 4.00
C GLU A 119 -8.27 1.68 4.74
N SER A 120 -7.02 1.76 4.28
CA SER A 120 -6.01 2.67 4.84
C SER A 120 -6.40 4.14 4.64
N MET A 121 -6.83 4.50 3.43
CA MET A 121 -7.31 5.87 3.13
C MET A 121 -8.51 6.24 3.99
N GLU A 122 -9.46 5.34 4.17
CA GLU A 122 -10.64 5.56 5.00
C GLU A 122 -10.27 5.78 6.47
N ARG A 123 -9.35 4.98 7.01
CA ARG A 123 -8.84 5.18 8.38
C ARG A 123 -8.17 6.54 8.54
N ASP A 124 -7.33 6.93 7.61
CA ASP A 124 -6.67 8.24 7.64
C ASP A 124 -7.69 9.38 7.57
N GLN A 125 -8.78 9.22 6.81
CA GLN A 125 -9.89 10.20 6.76
C GLN A 125 -10.64 10.28 8.08
N VAL A 126 -10.86 9.15 8.76
CA VAL A 126 -11.46 9.10 10.10
C VAL A 126 -10.56 9.81 11.12
N GLU A 127 -9.27 9.51 11.13
CA GLU A 127 -8.30 10.14 12.04
C GLU A 127 -8.21 11.65 11.83
N ARG A 128 -8.29 12.12 10.59
CA ARG A 128 -8.32 13.56 10.25
C ARG A 128 -9.68 14.22 10.48
N GLY A 129 -10.71 13.47 10.86
CA GLY A 129 -12.07 13.97 11.09
C GLY A 129 -12.86 14.33 9.83
N VAL A 130 -12.40 13.88 8.66
CA VAL A 130 -13.11 14.07 7.37
C VAL A 130 -14.29 13.12 7.26
N LEU A 131 -14.16 11.90 7.75
CA LEU A 131 -15.24 10.92 7.89
C LEU A 131 -15.61 10.73 9.35
N LYS A 132 -16.89 10.64 9.62
CA LYS A 132 -17.42 10.25 10.93
C LYS A 132 -17.84 8.78 10.84
N VAL A 133 -17.38 7.97 11.80
CA VAL A 133 -17.91 6.62 11.98
C VAL A 133 -19.30 6.78 12.61
N GLU A 134 -20.34 6.41 11.89
CA GLU A 134 -21.66 6.24 12.49
C GLU A 134 -21.59 5.00 13.39
N GLU A 135 -21.60 5.20 14.70
CA GLU A 135 -21.83 4.12 15.64
C GLU A 135 -23.22 3.52 15.33
N LYS A 136 -23.22 2.33 14.75
CA LYS A 136 -24.46 1.55 14.67
C LYS A 136 -24.83 1.16 16.10
N VAL A 137 -25.80 1.86 16.61
CA VAL A 137 -26.48 1.53 17.86
C VAL A 137 -27.25 0.20 17.68
#